data_180da28f77a0302a3d4d6e1402d3e46f
#
_entry.id   180da28f77a0302a3d4d6e1402d3e46f
#
_cell.length_a   1.000
_cell.length_b   1.000
_cell.length_c   1.000
_cell.angle_alpha   90.00
_cell.angle_beta   90.00
_cell.angle_gamma   90.00
#
_symmetry.space_group_name_H-M   'P 1'
#
loop_
_entity.id
_entity.type
_entity.pdbx_description
1 polymer ?
#
loop_
_entity_poly.entity_id
_entity_poly.type
_entity_poly.pdbx_seq_one_letter_code
_entity_poly.pdbx_strand_id
1 'polypeptide(L)'
;MRFPPNNLGSKVVIQNIRSKRHYSENKNKIRRELVKKRKIFHKKSEDSSNNAATNLIKFFNFNNYSIKDKKISIYWPIGSEINTLPSIAALLEFGAKISLASTEKGIIKYRLWNPNDKIEINNLGININTKEVKKPDVIICPLIGFDNSLNRLGRGGGYYDKSLHKYKNTIKIGFAYSIQKIKMIPIENHDISMDVIITEKAIYNK
;
A
#
# COMPACT_ATOMS: atom_id res chain seq x y z
N MET A 1 1.28 -10.34 58.92
CA MET A 1 1.12 -9.16 58.02
C MET A 1 0.83 -9.66 56.61
N ARG A 2 -0.36 -9.40 56.09
CA ARG A 2 -0.71 -9.72 54.67
C ARG A 2 -0.50 -8.47 53.86
N PHE A 3 0.34 -8.53 52.83
CA PHE A 3 0.48 -7.45 51.85
C PHE A 3 -0.73 -7.44 50.92
N PRO A 4 -1.30 -6.27 50.58
CA PRO A 4 -2.39 -6.21 49.60
C PRO A 4 -1.86 -6.54 48.21
N PRO A 5 -2.69 -7.14 47.32
CA PRO A 5 -2.27 -7.48 45.98
C PRO A 5 -2.00 -6.20 45.17
N ASN A 6 -0.85 -6.18 44.50
CA ASN A 6 -0.39 -5.08 43.62
C ASN A 6 -1.38 -4.85 42.45
N ASN A 7 -2.18 -3.81 42.55
CA ASN A 7 -3.19 -3.41 41.55
C ASN A 7 -2.58 -2.58 40.37
N LEU A 8 -1.25 -2.55 40.25
CA LEU A 8 -0.55 -1.79 39.22
C LEU A 8 -0.66 -2.44 37.81
N GLY A 9 -0.66 -3.76 37.72
CA GLY A 9 -0.74 -4.47 36.45
C GLY A 9 -2.06 -4.28 35.70
N SER A 10 -3.18 -4.24 36.42
CA SER A 10 -4.51 -4.08 35.81
C SER A 10 -4.76 -2.68 35.26
N LYS A 11 -4.25 -1.64 35.91
CA LYS A 11 -4.38 -0.24 35.41
C LYS A 11 -3.58 -0.02 34.12
N VAL A 12 -2.36 -0.55 34.02
CA VAL A 12 -1.51 -0.45 32.81
C VAL A 12 -2.14 -1.19 31.65
N VAL A 13 -2.68 -2.38 31.87
CA VAL A 13 -3.37 -3.16 30.82
C VAL A 13 -4.63 -2.44 30.31
N ILE A 14 -5.45 -1.88 31.21
CA ILE A 14 -6.66 -1.14 30.83
C ILE A 14 -6.32 0.14 30.06
N GLN A 15 -5.26 0.85 30.45
CA GLN A 15 -4.81 2.06 29.77
C GLN A 15 -4.29 1.75 28.35
N ASN A 16 -3.55 0.65 28.18
CA ASN A 16 -3.09 0.17 26.87
C ASN A 16 -4.24 -0.30 25.97
N ILE A 17 -5.28 -0.91 26.53
CA ILE A 17 -6.47 -1.32 25.75
C ILE A 17 -7.28 -0.08 25.29
N ARG A 18 -7.47 0.90 26.17
CA ARG A 18 -8.18 2.14 25.85
C ARG A 18 -7.45 2.97 24.77
N SER A 19 -6.13 3.09 24.86
CA SER A 19 -5.33 3.81 23.84
C SER A 19 -5.41 3.10 22.47
N LYS A 20 -5.22 1.78 22.41
CA LYS A 20 -5.35 1.00 21.15
C LYS A 20 -6.74 1.13 20.54
N ARG A 21 -7.80 1.11 21.33
CA ARG A 21 -9.17 1.30 20.85
C ARG A 21 -9.39 2.69 20.28
N HIS A 22 -8.90 3.72 20.92
CA HIS A 22 -8.98 5.11 20.45
C HIS A 22 -8.22 5.30 19.14
N TYR A 23 -6.99 4.75 18.99
CA TYR A 23 -6.22 4.77 17.73
C TYR A 23 -6.96 4.06 16.59
N SER A 24 -7.53 2.90 16.86
CA SER A 24 -8.28 2.13 15.87
C SER A 24 -9.56 2.86 15.41
N GLU A 25 -10.31 3.46 16.33
CA GLU A 25 -11.51 4.24 16.03
C GLU A 25 -11.17 5.47 15.17
N ASN A 26 -10.07 6.17 15.47
CA ASN A 26 -9.60 7.31 14.70
C ASN A 26 -9.16 6.89 13.29
N LYS A 27 -8.35 5.83 13.14
CA LYS A 27 -8.00 5.28 11.82
C LYS A 27 -9.25 4.91 11.00
N ASN A 28 -10.29 4.34 11.61
CA ASN A 28 -11.52 3.95 10.93
C ASN A 28 -12.34 5.15 10.45
N LYS A 29 -12.38 6.23 11.24
CA LYS A 29 -13.01 7.50 10.83
C LYS A 29 -12.30 8.07 9.61
N ILE A 30 -10.98 8.21 9.67
CA ILE A 30 -10.15 8.71 8.58
C ILE A 30 -10.34 7.86 7.30
N ARG A 31 -10.34 6.53 7.42
CA ARG A 31 -10.59 5.63 6.27
C ARG A 31 -11.92 5.92 5.59
N ARG A 32 -13.01 6.04 6.36
CA ARG A 32 -14.35 6.31 5.80
C ARG A 32 -14.40 7.62 5.03
N GLU A 33 -13.83 8.68 5.59
CA GLU A 33 -13.77 10.00 4.95
C GLU A 33 -12.95 9.99 3.66
N LEU A 34 -11.76 9.39 3.69
CA LEU A 34 -10.88 9.32 2.53
C LEU A 34 -11.42 8.40 1.42
N VAL A 35 -12.05 7.30 1.76
CA VAL A 35 -12.71 6.42 0.77
C VAL A 35 -13.85 7.17 0.08
N LYS A 36 -14.65 7.95 0.82
CA LYS A 36 -15.72 8.79 0.25
C LYS A 36 -15.14 9.84 -0.72
N LYS A 37 -14.12 10.58 -0.30
CA LYS A 37 -13.41 11.56 -1.14
C LYS A 37 -12.83 10.89 -2.40
N ARG A 38 -12.15 9.77 -2.24
CA ARG A 38 -11.54 9.01 -3.33
C ARG A 38 -12.56 8.55 -4.37
N LYS A 39 -13.73 8.04 -3.93
CA LYS A 39 -14.81 7.62 -4.84
C LYS A 39 -15.32 8.78 -5.70
N ILE A 40 -15.46 9.97 -5.12
CA ILE A 40 -15.91 11.17 -5.85
C ILE A 40 -14.83 11.61 -6.85
N PHE A 41 -13.57 11.65 -6.42
CA PHE A 41 -12.45 12.06 -7.27
C PHE A 41 -12.23 11.09 -8.44
N HIS A 42 -12.24 9.80 -8.18
CA HIS A 42 -12.05 8.73 -9.17
C HIS A 42 -12.98 8.88 -10.39
N LYS A 43 -14.25 9.27 -10.19
CA LYS A 43 -15.22 9.48 -11.25
C LYS A 43 -14.92 10.70 -12.16
N LYS A 44 -14.08 11.63 -11.70
CA LYS A 44 -13.81 12.92 -12.36
C LYS A 44 -12.37 13.04 -12.88
N SER A 45 -11.55 12.01 -12.69
CA SER A 45 -10.10 12.11 -12.88
C SER A 45 -9.59 11.15 -13.96
N GLU A 46 -10.01 11.39 -15.19
CA GLU A 46 -9.76 10.52 -16.34
C GLU A 46 -8.26 10.30 -16.60
N ASP A 47 -7.45 11.35 -16.55
CA ASP A 47 -6.01 11.29 -16.82
C ASP A 47 -5.14 10.97 -15.61
N SER A 48 -5.71 10.89 -14.40
CA SER A 48 -4.91 10.73 -13.19
C SER A 48 -4.05 9.47 -13.20
N SER A 49 -4.53 8.39 -13.79
CA SER A 49 -3.79 7.13 -13.84
C SER A 49 -2.59 7.19 -14.79
N ASN A 50 -2.73 7.88 -15.93
CA ASN A 50 -1.65 8.12 -16.88
C ASN A 50 -0.59 9.06 -16.29
N ASN A 51 -1.02 10.13 -15.62
CA ASN A 51 -0.12 11.07 -14.95
C ASN A 51 0.67 10.39 -13.83
N ALA A 52 0.03 9.51 -13.05
CA ALA A 52 0.72 8.74 -12.02
C ALA A 52 1.70 7.71 -12.61
N ALA A 53 1.37 7.07 -13.73
CA ALA A 53 2.29 6.20 -14.47
C ALA A 53 3.51 6.98 -14.98
N THR A 54 3.30 8.17 -15.55
CA THR A 54 4.37 9.07 -15.94
C THR A 54 5.28 9.45 -14.77
N ASN A 55 4.70 9.79 -13.61
CA ASN A 55 5.48 10.11 -12.42
C ASN A 55 6.23 8.89 -11.87
N LEU A 56 5.69 7.68 -12.00
CA LEU A 56 6.40 6.45 -11.63
C LEU A 56 7.66 6.24 -12.48
N ILE A 57 7.56 6.41 -13.80
CA ILE A 57 8.73 6.31 -14.70
C ILE A 57 9.73 7.44 -14.42
N LYS A 58 9.26 8.68 -14.21
CA LYS A 58 10.14 9.79 -13.80
C LYS A 58 10.91 9.47 -12.53
N PHE A 59 10.26 8.88 -11.51
CA PHE A 59 10.93 8.48 -10.27
C PHE A 59 12.11 7.53 -10.54
N PHE A 60 11.94 6.52 -11.37
CA PHE A 60 13.01 5.58 -11.70
C PHE A 60 14.15 6.28 -12.47
N ASN A 61 13.81 7.11 -13.45
CA ASN A 61 14.80 7.85 -14.25
C ASN A 61 15.62 8.82 -13.39
N PHE A 62 15.00 9.62 -12.52
CA PHE A 62 15.68 10.56 -11.64
C PHE A 62 16.63 9.88 -10.64
N ASN A 63 16.32 8.65 -10.25
CA ASN A 63 17.17 7.86 -9.37
C ASN A 63 18.16 6.95 -10.11
N ASN A 64 18.31 7.09 -11.42
CA ASN A 64 19.13 6.22 -12.27
C ASN A 64 18.86 4.73 -12.04
N TYR A 65 17.59 4.39 -11.74
CA TYR A 65 17.19 3.01 -11.44
C TYR A 65 16.76 2.31 -12.73
N SER A 66 17.57 1.36 -13.18
CA SER A 66 17.21 0.54 -14.35
C SER A 66 16.00 -0.34 -14.04
N ILE A 67 14.95 -0.22 -14.82
CA ILE A 67 13.73 -1.04 -14.72
C ILE A 67 13.91 -2.40 -15.40
N LYS A 68 14.76 -2.49 -16.43
CA LYS A 68 14.96 -3.69 -17.22
C LYS A 68 15.32 -4.90 -16.33
N ASP A 69 14.63 -6.01 -16.53
CA ASP A 69 14.74 -7.26 -15.77
C ASP A 69 14.38 -7.19 -14.27
N LYS A 70 13.98 -6.03 -13.75
CA LYS A 70 13.55 -5.89 -12.36
C LYS A 70 12.20 -6.56 -12.11
N LYS A 71 12.10 -7.21 -10.96
CA LYS A 71 10.85 -7.84 -10.48
C LYS A 71 10.04 -6.78 -9.75
N ILE A 72 9.04 -6.22 -10.41
CA ILE A 72 8.17 -5.18 -9.84
C ILE A 72 6.84 -5.81 -9.49
N SER A 73 6.52 -5.76 -8.19
CA SER A 73 5.25 -6.24 -7.67
C SER A 73 4.27 -5.08 -7.54
N ILE A 74 3.08 -5.24 -8.09
CA ILE A 74 2.07 -4.19 -8.12
C ILE A 74 0.70 -4.77 -7.78
N TYR A 75 -0.20 -3.97 -7.24
CA TYR A 75 -1.57 -4.39 -7.00
C TYR A 75 -2.43 -4.27 -8.26
N TRP A 76 -3.48 -5.09 -8.35
CA TRP A 76 -4.55 -4.92 -9.32
C TRP A 76 -5.60 -3.96 -8.74
N PRO A 77 -6.03 -2.92 -9.47
CA PRO A 77 -6.90 -1.89 -8.91
C PRO A 77 -8.30 -2.43 -8.59
N ILE A 78 -8.83 -2.09 -7.41
CA ILE A 78 -10.17 -2.52 -6.97
C ILE A 78 -11.00 -1.30 -6.61
N GLY A 79 -12.21 -1.24 -7.19
CA GLY A 79 -13.17 -0.17 -6.94
C GLY A 79 -12.65 1.19 -7.37
N SER A 80 -12.47 2.12 -6.42
CA SER A 80 -12.00 3.48 -6.70
C SER A 80 -10.49 3.68 -6.49
N GLU A 81 -9.69 2.63 -6.42
CA GLU A 81 -8.23 2.76 -6.40
C GLU A 81 -7.73 3.39 -7.70
N ILE A 82 -6.60 4.09 -7.64
CA ILE A 82 -5.97 4.58 -8.85
C ILE A 82 -5.64 3.40 -9.76
N ASN A 83 -5.97 3.53 -11.05
CA ASN A 83 -5.78 2.46 -12.00
C ASN A 83 -4.28 2.26 -12.28
N THR A 84 -3.79 1.06 -12.03
CA THR A 84 -2.38 0.68 -12.23
C THR A 84 -2.07 0.14 -13.62
N LEU A 85 -3.08 -0.09 -14.47
CA LEU A 85 -2.87 -0.66 -15.81
C LEU A 85 -1.95 0.20 -16.69
N PRO A 86 -2.05 1.54 -16.72
CA PRO A 86 -1.09 2.37 -17.45
C PRO A 86 0.34 2.22 -16.93
N SER A 87 0.50 2.11 -15.59
CA SER A 87 1.81 1.88 -14.97
C SER A 87 2.37 0.49 -15.33
N ILE A 88 1.53 -0.54 -15.33
CA ILE A 88 1.92 -1.90 -15.72
C ILE A 88 2.39 -1.91 -17.17
N ALA A 89 1.64 -1.27 -18.09
CA ALA A 89 2.00 -1.19 -19.49
C ALA A 89 3.37 -0.51 -19.67
N ALA A 90 3.56 0.66 -19.06
CA ALA A 90 4.84 1.36 -19.13
C ALA A 90 6.01 0.54 -18.54
N LEU A 91 5.81 -0.12 -17.40
CA LEU A 91 6.84 -0.96 -16.79
C LEU A 91 7.23 -2.15 -17.68
N LEU A 92 6.26 -2.78 -18.36
CA LEU A 92 6.51 -3.87 -19.31
C LEU A 92 7.29 -3.37 -20.52
N GLU A 93 6.96 -2.18 -21.05
CA GLU A 93 7.67 -1.53 -22.16
C GLU A 93 9.15 -1.30 -21.81
N PHE A 94 9.46 -0.92 -20.56
CA PHE A 94 10.83 -0.80 -20.06
C PHE A 94 11.48 -2.14 -19.66
N GLY A 95 10.85 -3.28 -19.95
CA GLY A 95 11.39 -4.61 -19.74
C GLY A 95 11.33 -5.13 -18.30
N ALA A 96 10.44 -4.62 -17.46
CA ALA A 96 10.22 -5.15 -16.12
C ALA A 96 9.54 -6.53 -16.16
N LYS A 97 9.82 -7.34 -15.13
CA LYS A 97 9.09 -8.59 -14.82
C LYS A 97 8.00 -8.28 -13.81
N ILE A 98 6.75 -8.27 -14.24
CA ILE A 98 5.61 -7.89 -13.40
C ILE A 98 5.15 -9.07 -12.56
N SER A 99 4.81 -8.78 -11.30
CA SER A 99 4.06 -9.70 -10.44
C SER A 99 2.90 -8.95 -9.78
N LEU A 100 1.79 -9.65 -9.59
CA LEU A 100 0.59 -9.10 -8.99
C LEU A 100 0.46 -9.52 -7.53
N ALA A 101 -0.03 -8.59 -6.70
CA ALA A 101 -0.33 -8.86 -5.30
C ALA A 101 -1.60 -9.71 -5.19
N SER A 102 -1.42 -10.98 -4.83
CA SER A 102 -2.50 -11.94 -4.58
C SER A 102 -2.71 -12.11 -3.07
N THR A 103 -3.96 -12.13 -2.62
CA THR A 103 -4.30 -12.31 -1.20
C THR A 103 -4.61 -13.76 -0.93
N GLU A 104 -3.75 -14.44 -0.19
CA GLU A 104 -3.89 -15.85 0.17
C GLU A 104 -3.86 -16.01 1.69
N LYS A 105 -4.95 -16.51 2.28
CA LYS A 105 -5.08 -16.75 3.74
C LYS A 105 -4.64 -15.56 4.61
N GLY A 106 -5.01 -14.33 4.20
CA GLY A 106 -4.69 -13.10 4.94
C GLY A 106 -3.26 -12.60 4.80
N ILE A 107 -2.51 -13.10 3.83
CA ILE A 107 -1.14 -12.71 3.51
C ILE A 107 -1.07 -12.30 2.03
N ILE A 108 -0.28 -11.28 1.71
CA ILE A 108 0.02 -10.92 0.32
C ILE A 108 1.16 -11.81 -0.17
N LYS A 109 0.93 -12.47 -1.31
CA LYS A 109 1.96 -13.11 -2.12
C LYS A 109 2.05 -12.41 -3.46
N TYR A 110 3.23 -12.33 -4.00
CA TYR A 110 3.47 -11.72 -5.31
C TYR A 110 3.60 -12.82 -6.35
N ARG A 111 2.65 -12.85 -7.29
CA ARG A 111 2.56 -13.87 -8.34
C ARG A 111 3.03 -13.30 -9.66
N LEU A 112 4.01 -13.95 -10.29
CA LEU A 112 4.47 -13.55 -11.63
C LEU A 112 3.25 -13.47 -12.56
N TRP A 113 3.21 -12.40 -13.38
CA TRP A 113 2.08 -12.17 -14.26
C TRP A 113 2.54 -11.70 -15.64
N ASN A 114 1.87 -12.24 -16.66
CA ASN A 114 1.97 -11.84 -18.06
C ASN A 114 0.57 -11.44 -18.57
N PRO A 115 0.46 -10.59 -19.61
CA PRO A 115 -0.84 -10.10 -20.11
C PRO A 115 -1.86 -11.17 -20.46
N ASN A 116 -1.43 -12.39 -20.79
CA ASN A 116 -2.31 -13.52 -21.16
C ASN A 116 -2.72 -14.41 -19.97
N ASP A 117 -2.20 -14.15 -18.79
CA ASP A 117 -2.55 -14.94 -17.61
C ASP A 117 -3.96 -14.60 -17.11
N LYS A 118 -4.74 -15.62 -16.78
CA LYS A 118 -6.08 -15.45 -16.21
C LYS A 118 -6.00 -14.95 -14.78
N ILE A 119 -6.78 -13.91 -14.47
CA ILE A 119 -6.91 -13.31 -13.15
C ILE A 119 -8.34 -13.50 -12.68
N GLU A 120 -8.52 -14.03 -11.47
CA GLU A 120 -9.79 -14.04 -10.77
C GLU A 120 -9.85 -12.86 -9.80
N ILE A 121 -10.86 -12.00 -9.94
CA ILE A 121 -11.03 -10.81 -9.10
C ILE A 121 -12.08 -11.08 -8.04
N ASN A 122 -11.78 -10.75 -6.79
CA ASN A 122 -12.71 -10.83 -5.67
C ASN A 122 -12.64 -9.57 -4.78
N ASN A 123 -13.46 -9.51 -3.73
CA ASN A 123 -13.54 -8.34 -2.83
C ASN A 123 -12.25 -8.08 -2.03
N LEU A 124 -11.36 -9.05 -1.91
CA LEU A 124 -10.10 -8.95 -1.17
C LEU A 124 -8.90 -8.65 -2.07
N GLY A 125 -9.06 -8.78 -3.38
CA GLY A 125 -7.97 -8.61 -4.33
C GLY A 125 -8.13 -9.49 -5.55
N ILE A 126 -7.02 -10.05 -5.98
CA ILE A 126 -7.00 -11.03 -7.07
C ILE A 126 -6.50 -12.38 -6.55
N ASN A 127 -6.89 -13.41 -7.26
CA ASN A 127 -6.30 -14.75 -7.18
C ASN A 127 -5.71 -15.09 -8.56
N ILE A 128 -4.46 -15.52 -8.55
CA ILE A 128 -3.75 -15.93 -9.75
C ILE A 128 -2.84 -17.10 -9.41
N ASN A 129 -2.93 -18.19 -10.18
CA ASN A 129 -2.17 -19.41 -9.93
C ASN A 129 -0.92 -19.47 -10.81
N THR A 130 0.07 -18.66 -10.48
CA THR A 130 1.36 -18.59 -11.17
C THR A 130 2.52 -18.66 -10.17
N LYS A 131 3.75 -18.65 -10.67
CA LYS A 131 4.96 -18.72 -9.84
C LYS A 131 5.05 -17.56 -8.86
N GLU A 132 5.36 -17.86 -7.61
CA GLU A 132 5.60 -16.84 -6.58
C GLU A 132 6.94 -16.13 -6.77
N VAL A 133 6.92 -14.81 -6.73
CA VAL A 133 8.11 -13.95 -6.69
C VAL A 133 8.50 -13.70 -5.24
N LYS A 134 9.47 -14.47 -4.73
CA LYS A 134 9.89 -14.42 -3.32
C LYS A 134 10.72 -13.18 -2.95
N LYS A 135 11.38 -12.55 -3.92
CA LYS A 135 12.25 -11.38 -3.72
C LYS A 135 11.96 -10.35 -4.82
N PRO A 136 10.91 -9.52 -4.65
CA PRO A 136 10.68 -8.39 -5.54
C PRO A 136 11.74 -7.30 -5.31
N ASP A 137 12.14 -6.62 -6.38
CA ASP A 137 13.03 -5.46 -6.30
C ASP A 137 12.25 -4.21 -5.87
N VAL A 138 10.99 -4.09 -6.32
CA VAL A 138 10.08 -2.99 -6.01
C VAL A 138 8.70 -3.55 -5.67
N ILE A 139 8.04 -2.96 -4.67
CA ILE A 139 6.64 -3.27 -4.32
C ILE A 139 5.84 -1.97 -4.39
N ILE A 140 4.83 -1.95 -5.26
CA ILE A 140 3.88 -0.84 -5.39
C ILE A 140 2.60 -1.20 -4.63
N CYS A 141 2.30 -0.43 -3.58
CA CYS A 141 1.23 -0.69 -2.61
C CYS A 141 0.04 0.25 -2.80
N PRO A 142 -1.20 -0.24 -2.72
CA PRO A 142 -2.37 0.60 -2.61
C PRO A 142 -2.44 1.21 -1.21
N LEU A 143 -3.08 2.38 -1.11
CA LEU A 143 -3.35 3.02 0.16
C LEU A 143 -4.67 3.80 0.13
N ILE A 144 -5.24 4.02 1.30
CA ILE A 144 -6.43 4.88 1.49
C ILE A 144 -5.99 6.31 1.80
N GLY A 145 -4.89 6.48 2.52
CA GLY A 145 -4.33 7.78 2.86
C GLY A 145 -2.83 7.72 3.10
N PHE A 146 -2.18 8.87 3.03
CA PHE A 146 -0.77 9.05 3.34
C PHE A 146 -0.49 10.42 3.96
N ASP A 147 0.64 10.57 4.64
CA ASP A 147 1.10 11.82 5.22
C ASP A 147 2.50 12.21 4.74
N ASN A 148 3.01 13.35 5.23
CA ASN A 148 4.33 13.88 4.86
C ASN A 148 5.49 12.97 5.31
N SER A 149 5.29 12.14 6.31
CA SER A 149 6.28 11.16 6.79
C SER A 149 6.24 9.86 6.01
N LEU A 150 5.48 9.81 4.89
CA LEU A 150 5.27 8.66 4.04
C LEU A 150 4.60 7.47 4.76
N ASN A 151 3.92 7.76 5.88
CA ASN A 151 3.09 6.76 6.53
C ASN A 151 1.90 6.42 5.65
N ARG A 152 1.53 5.15 5.65
CA ARG A 152 0.46 4.60 4.82
C ARG A 152 -0.74 4.19 5.67
N LEU A 153 -1.94 4.65 5.32
CA LEU A 153 -3.19 4.12 5.84
C LEU A 153 -3.78 3.10 4.86
N GLY A 154 -3.73 1.83 5.23
CA GLY A 154 -4.34 0.73 4.47
C GLY A 154 -5.81 0.49 4.81
N ARG A 155 -6.42 -0.53 4.19
CA ARG A 155 -7.84 -0.92 4.37
C ARG A 155 -8.20 -1.44 5.78
N GLY A 156 -7.21 -1.73 6.64
CA GLY A 156 -7.41 -2.18 8.02
C GLY A 156 -7.14 -3.66 8.28
N GLY A 157 -7.00 -4.50 7.26
CA GLY A 157 -6.68 -5.92 7.41
C GLY A 157 -5.22 -6.23 7.76
N GLY A 158 -4.32 -5.24 7.67
CA GLY A 158 -2.90 -5.39 7.96
C GLY A 158 -2.12 -6.31 7.00
N TYR A 159 -2.72 -6.69 5.85
CA TYR A 159 -2.13 -7.67 4.92
C TYR A 159 -0.80 -7.18 4.34
N TYR A 160 -0.75 -5.93 3.92
CA TYR A 160 0.49 -5.33 3.41
C TYR A 160 1.53 -5.19 4.51
N ASP A 161 1.17 -4.70 5.71
CA ASP A 161 2.14 -4.52 6.81
C ASP A 161 2.79 -5.86 7.18
N LYS A 162 1.99 -6.92 7.37
CA LYS A 162 2.50 -8.28 7.61
C LYS A 162 3.42 -8.79 6.51
N SER A 163 3.12 -8.47 5.25
CA SER A 163 3.91 -8.91 4.11
C SER A 163 5.18 -8.11 3.94
N LEU A 164 5.11 -6.77 4.06
CA LEU A 164 6.22 -5.86 3.84
C LEU A 164 7.36 -6.04 4.85
N HIS A 165 7.07 -6.50 6.06
CA HIS A 165 8.10 -6.85 7.06
C HIS A 165 9.15 -7.85 6.53
N LYS A 166 8.75 -8.71 5.57
CA LYS A 166 9.64 -9.72 4.97
C LYS A 166 10.60 -9.13 3.93
N TYR A 167 10.32 -7.92 3.43
CA TYR A 167 11.01 -7.31 2.28
C TYR A 167 11.79 -6.06 2.69
N LYS A 168 12.80 -6.23 3.56
CA LYS A 168 13.59 -5.11 4.13
C LYS A 168 14.33 -4.31 3.06
N ASN A 169 14.91 -4.97 2.07
CA ASN A 169 15.75 -4.38 1.03
C ASN A 169 15.00 -4.11 -0.29
N THR A 170 13.67 -4.10 -0.26
CA THR A 170 12.80 -3.85 -1.40
C THR A 170 12.31 -2.40 -1.35
N ILE A 171 12.33 -1.69 -2.46
CA ILE A 171 11.75 -0.35 -2.56
C ILE A 171 10.22 -0.44 -2.44
N LYS A 172 9.66 0.28 -1.48
CA LYS A 172 8.21 0.30 -1.19
C LYS A 172 7.62 1.60 -1.69
N ILE A 173 6.83 1.52 -2.76
CA ILE A 173 6.18 2.68 -3.37
C ILE A 173 4.70 2.67 -2.98
N GLY A 174 4.22 3.74 -2.35
CA GLY A 174 2.81 3.99 -2.18
C GLY A 174 2.23 4.62 -3.44
N PHE A 175 1.09 4.14 -3.93
CA PHE A 175 0.48 4.64 -5.16
C PHE A 175 -0.95 5.11 -4.87
N ALA A 176 -1.25 6.40 -5.11
CA ALA A 176 -2.47 7.03 -4.64
C ALA A 176 -2.86 8.26 -5.48
N TYR A 177 -4.08 8.75 -5.29
CA TYR A 177 -4.44 10.10 -5.71
C TYR A 177 -3.92 11.14 -4.72
N SER A 178 -3.55 12.32 -5.21
CA SER A 178 -3.05 13.44 -4.38
C SER A 178 -4.03 13.84 -3.28
N ILE A 179 -5.34 13.71 -3.52
CA ILE A 179 -6.40 14.02 -2.56
C ILE A 179 -6.43 13.08 -1.33
N GLN A 180 -5.68 11.99 -1.37
CA GLN A 180 -5.55 11.05 -0.26
C GLN A 180 -4.48 11.49 0.76
N LYS A 181 -3.77 12.60 0.48
CA LYS A 181 -2.83 13.20 1.42
C LYS A 181 -3.55 13.85 2.59
N ILE A 182 -3.09 13.55 3.82
CA ILE A 182 -3.58 14.15 5.06
C ILE A 182 -2.42 14.66 5.90
N LYS A 183 -2.72 15.46 6.93
CA LYS A 183 -1.70 16.06 7.78
C LYS A 183 -0.88 15.02 8.54
N MET A 184 -1.53 14.02 9.13
CA MET A 184 -0.89 13.00 9.95
C MET A 184 -1.75 11.74 10.02
N ILE A 185 -1.11 10.59 9.93
CA ILE A 185 -1.72 9.27 10.17
C ILE A 185 -1.31 8.79 11.56
N PRO A 186 -2.25 8.36 12.40
CA PRO A 186 -1.91 7.65 13.64
C PRO A 186 -1.16 6.36 13.31
N ILE A 187 0.07 6.20 13.81
CA ILE A 187 0.92 5.04 13.55
C ILE A 187 1.00 4.11 14.75
N GLU A 188 1.18 2.83 14.47
CA GLU A 188 1.43 1.77 15.44
C GLU A 188 2.76 1.08 15.11
N ASN A 189 3.37 0.40 16.06
CA ASN A 189 4.71 -0.20 15.92
C ASN A 189 4.85 -1.19 14.76
N HIS A 190 3.76 -1.75 14.29
CA HIS A 190 3.74 -2.69 13.17
C HIS A 190 3.43 -2.05 11.81
N ASP A 191 3.09 -0.76 11.77
CA ASP A 191 2.85 -0.05 10.51
C ASP A 191 4.19 0.16 9.77
N ILE A 192 4.19 -0.08 8.46
CA ILE A 192 5.35 0.11 7.59
C ILE A 192 5.13 1.36 6.73
N SER A 193 6.03 2.35 6.87
CA SER A 193 6.07 3.51 6.00
C SER A 193 6.58 3.14 4.60
N MET A 194 6.26 3.97 3.62
CA MET A 194 6.77 3.84 2.26
C MET A 194 8.13 4.53 2.12
N ASP A 195 8.91 4.12 1.14
CA ASP A 195 10.15 4.80 0.77
C ASP A 195 9.83 6.02 -0.10
N VAL A 196 8.77 5.91 -0.92
CA VAL A 196 8.25 6.98 -1.77
C VAL A 196 6.73 6.82 -1.93
N ILE A 197 6.03 7.94 -2.15
CA ILE A 197 4.61 7.93 -2.56
C ILE A 197 4.48 8.68 -3.88
N ILE A 198 3.82 8.06 -4.83
CA ILE A 198 3.59 8.60 -6.17
C ILE A 198 2.10 8.85 -6.36
N THR A 199 1.79 10.05 -6.83
CA THR A 199 0.44 10.47 -7.17
C THR A 199 0.40 11.01 -8.61
N GLU A 200 -0.80 11.34 -9.08
CA GLU A 200 -0.97 12.01 -10.37
C GLU A 200 -0.34 13.41 -10.42
N LYS A 201 -0.09 14.04 -9.27
CA LYS A 201 0.43 15.41 -9.18
C LYS A 201 1.89 15.50 -8.79
N ALA A 202 2.39 14.59 -7.97
CA ALA A 202 3.71 14.71 -7.37
C ALA A 202 4.30 13.37 -6.92
N ILE A 203 5.60 13.38 -6.72
CA ILE A 203 6.40 12.33 -6.10
C ILE A 203 6.80 12.85 -4.71
N TYR A 204 6.52 12.09 -3.66
CA TYR A 204 6.87 12.38 -2.27
C TYR A 204 7.93 11.37 -1.83
N ASN A 205 9.13 11.82 -1.54
CA ASN A 205 10.25 11.05 -1.01
C ASN A 205 10.80 11.73 0.26
N LYS A 206 11.64 11.02 1.00
CA LYS A 206 12.37 11.58 2.14
C LYS A 206 13.50 12.49 1.67
#